data_c7a8bc80c0fb960015cbbf7d2cbeb0ab
#
_entry.id   c7a8bc80c0fb960015cbbf7d2cbeb0ab
#
_cell.length_a   1.000
_cell.length_b   1.000
_cell.length_c   1.000
_cell.angle_alpha   90.00
_cell.angle_beta   90.00
_cell.angle_gamma   90.00
#
_symmetry.space_group_name_H-M   'P 1'
#
loop_
_entity.id
_entity.type
_entity.pdbx_description
1 polymer ?
#
loop_
_entity_poly.entity_id
_entity_poly.type
_entity_poly.pdbx_seq_one_letter_code
_entity_poly.pdbx_strand_id
1 'polypeptide(L)'
;MLDWFIDNSVWILVIAAVLMLVGLIFNERFRKMIARLEPDKWHQKAVVGITSVFWIIEGIIILVVVLAFVAMFLESEGATPAISQQELKDWFTDHGLNILIIIVVGIVLWLIVKQALPRLVRRAMARPKKGESQMGMRKRSETLERVFMGVARVIIILLVIFMILAELNVEIGPILAGSAIIGVALGFGAQWLIKDLIAGVFVLMENQYRVGDVVKIADVTGLVEDITMRKTVLRDLDGIVHHVPNGEIRVASNYARHFARVNLDISVAYDTDLNHAIEVINRVCKELTEDKEWKDRFKSVPQVLRVNNLGDSGIDIKIVGDVVPLEQWNIMGQLRLRIKRAFDDEGIEIPWPHTKVYFGNKPGD
;
A
#
# COMPACT_ATOMS: atom_id res chain seq x y z
N MET A 1 -19.89 -60.27 15.66
CA MET A 1 -20.14 -58.93 15.08
C MET A 1 -19.10 -58.56 14.06
N LEU A 2 -17.82 -58.86 14.34
CA LEU A 2 -16.70 -58.63 13.41
C LEU A 2 -16.85 -59.46 12.12
N ASP A 3 -17.15 -60.76 12.25
CA ASP A 3 -17.38 -61.65 11.10
C ASP A 3 -18.51 -61.14 10.19
N TRP A 4 -19.55 -60.55 10.77
CA TRP A 4 -20.66 -59.94 10.02
C TRP A 4 -20.17 -58.69 9.22
N PHE A 5 -19.25 -57.89 9.76
CA PHE A 5 -18.69 -56.75 9.05
C PHE A 5 -17.71 -57.15 7.97
N ILE A 6 -16.91 -58.18 8.20
CA ILE A 6 -15.99 -58.75 7.18
C ILE A 6 -16.78 -59.33 6.03
N ASP A 7 -17.76 -60.15 6.30
CA ASP A 7 -18.66 -60.74 5.30
C ASP A 7 -19.48 -59.68 4.53
N ASN A 8 -19.75 -58.52 5.13
CA ASN A 8 -20.51 -57.42 4.55
C ASN A 8 -19.64 -56.26 4.09
N SER A 9 -18.31 -56.33 4.18
CA SER A 9 -17.38 -55.23 3.80
C SER A 9 -17.62 -54.73 2.38
N VAL A 10 -17.87 -55.63 1.44
CA VAL A 10 -18.19 -55.28 0.03
C VAL A 10 -19.52 -54.52 -0.03
N TRP A 11 -20.52 -54.91 0.76
CA TRP A 11 -21.81 -54.22 0.80
C TRP A 11 -21.74 -52.85 1.48
N ILE A 12 -20.89 -52.69 2.46
CA ILE A 12 -20.67 -51.40 3.12
C ILE A 12 -19.97 -50.40 2.12
N LEU A 13 -18.98 -50.89 1.36
CA LEU A 13 -18.36 -50.10 0.28
C LEU A 13 -19.36 -49.76 -0.85
N VAL A 14 -20.22 -50.73 -1.22
CA VAL A 14 -21.25 -50.51 -2.24
C VAL A 14 -22.26 -49.47 -1.73
N ILE A 15 -22.68 -49.56 -0.45
CA ILE A 15 -23.59 -48.59 0.14
C ILE A 15 -22.96 -47.20 0.24
N ALA A 16 -21.69 -47.10 0.64
CA ALA A 16 -20.94 -45.82 0.66
C ALA A 16 -20.80 -45.22 -0.75
N ALA A 17 -20.48 -46.05 -1.75
CA ALA A 17 -20.42 -45.62 -3.15
C ALA A 17 -21.78 -45.18 -3.70
N VAL A 18 -22.86 -45.89 -3.33
CA VAL A 18 -24.23 -45.54 -3.71
C VAL A 18 -24.67 -44.25 -3.05
N LEU A 19 -24.37 -44.06 -1.77
CA LEU A 19 -24.66 -42.79 -1.06
C LEU A 19 -23.92 -41.63 -1.69
N MET A 20 -22.64 -41.81 -2.05
CA MET A 20 -21.85 -40.82 -2.78
C MET A 20 -22.47 -40.50 -4.16
N LEU A 21 -22.86 -41.52 -4.92
CA LEU A 21 -23.53 -41.33 -6.21
C LEU A 21 -24.90 -40.63 -6.07
N VAL A 22 -25.67 -41.01 -5.07
CA VAL A 22 -26.95 -40.36 -4.76
C VAL A 22 -26.74 -38.91 -4.36
N GLY A 23 -25.69 -38.58 -3.55
CA GLY A 23 -25.31 -37.24 -3.18
C GLY A 23 -24.92 -36.40 -4.41
N LEU A 24 -24.11 -36.96 -5.32
CA LEU A 24 -23.74 -36.31 -6.58
C LEU A 24 -24.95 -36.04 -7.49
N ILE A 25 -25.83 -37.03 -7.68
CA ILE A 25 -27.03 -36.90 -8.50
C ILE A 25 -28.00 -35.91 -7.90
N PHE A 26 -28.21 -35.94 -6.55
CA PHE A 26 -29.06 -35.02 -5.85
C PHE A 26 -28.54 -33.58 -5.97
N ASN A 27 -27.25 -33.37 -5.80
CA ASN A 27 -26.61 -32.06 -5.95
C ASN A 27 -26.76 -31.50 -7.38
N GLU A 28 -26.58 -32.34 -8.39
CA GLU A 28 -26.73 -31.94 -9.80
C GLU A 28 -28.20 -31.61 -10.15
N ARG A 29 -29.14 -32.41 -9.66
CA ARG A 29 -30.56 -32.15 -9.82
C ARG A 29 -31.03 -30.93 -9.03
N PHE A 30 -30.53 -30.74 -7.80
CA PHE A 30 -30.82 -29.61 -6.96
C PHE A 30 -30.29 -28.32 -7.56
N ARG A 31 -29.06 -28.32 -8.11
CA ARG A 31 -28.50 -27.19 -8.87
C ARG A 31 -29.33 -26.85 -10.12
N LYS A 32 -29.77 -27.86 -10.87
CA LYS A 32 -30.63 -27.68 -12.06
C LYS A 32 -32.02 -27.20 -11.71
N MET A 33 -32.59 -27.64 -10.59
CA MET A 33 -33.91 -27.20 -10.07
C MET A 33 -33.84 -25.72 -9.67
N ILE A 34 -32.81 -25.29 -8.94
CA ILE A 34 -32.67 -23.92 -8.49
C ILE A 34 -32.29 -22.96 -9.65
N ALA A 35 -31.52 -23.43 -10.63
CA ALA A 35 -31.26 -22.64 -11.84
C ALA A 35 -32.53 -22.34 -12.66
N ARG A 36 -33.62 -23.08 -12.41
CA ARG A 36 -34.93 -22.86 -13.03
C ARG A 36 -35.89 -21.94 -12.22
N LEU A 37 -35.55 -21.69 -10.96
CA LEU A 37 -36.26 -20.73 -10.11
C LEU A 37 -35.61 -19.38 -10.31
N GLU A 38 -36.42 -18.36 -10.62
CA GLU A 38 -36.02 -17.00 -11.09
C GLU A 38 -34.74 -16.39 -10.53
N PRO A 39 -34.06 -15.50 -11.30
CA PRO A 39 -32.67 -15.11 -11.10
C PRO A 39 -32.49 -14.01 -10.04
N ASP A 40 -33.05 -14.14 -8.87
CA ASP A 40 -32.76 -13.20 -7.79
C ASP A 40 -31.36 -13.53 -7.20
N LYS A 41 -30.45 -12.55 -7.30
CA LYS A 41 -29.02 -12.66 -6.92
C LYS A 41 -28.81 -13.17 -5.48
N TRP A 42 -29.82 -13.08 -4.64
CA TRP A 42 -29.76 -13.53 -3.24
C TRP A 42 -29.86 -15.05 -3.11
N HIS A 43 -30.76 -15.67 -3.88
CA HIS A 43 -30.97 -17.13 -3.91
C HIS A 43 -29.75 -17.88 -4.47
N GLN A 44 -29.10 -17.34 -5.52
CA GLN A 44 -27.88 -17.96 -6.05
C GLN A 44 -26.72 -17.98 -5.02
N LYS A 45 -26.59 -16.94 -4.16
CA LYS A 45 -25.57 -16.92 -3.12
C LYS A 45 -25.85 -17.87 -1.96
N ALA A 46 -27.12 -18.01 -1.59
CA ALA A 46 -27.53 -18.96 -0.55
C ALA A 46 -27.29 -20.41 -1.00
N VAL A 47 -27.60 -20.73 -2.26
CA VAL A 47 -27.40 -22.06 -2.86
C VAL A 47 -25.93 -22.45 -2.94
N VAL A 48 -25.04 -21.54 -3.39
CA VAL A 48 -23.59 -21.80 -3.38
C VAL A 48 -23.08 -22.02 -1.95
N GLY A 49 -23.66 -21.34 -0.95
CA GLY A 49 -23.35 -21.57 0.46
C GLY A 49 -23.77 -22.98 0.93
N ILE A 50 -25.02 -23.36 0.68
CA ILE A 50 -25.58 -24.65 1.08
C ILE A 50 -24.87 -25.81 0.36
N THR A 51 -24.60 -25.69 -0.94
CA THR A 51 -23.86 -26.73 -1.66
C THR A 51 -22.42 -26.89 -1.17
N SER A 52 -21.75 -25.79 -0.74
CA SER A 52 -20.41 -25.88 -0.16
C SER A 52 -20.40 -26.60 1.18
N VAL A 53 -21.39 -26.34 2.04
CA VAL A 53 -21.56 -27.04 3.32
C VAL A 53 -21.86 -28.53 3.09
N PHE A 54 -22.71 -28.83 2.12
CA PHE A 54 -23.03 -30.21 1.76
C PHE A 54 -21.76 -31.00 1.31
N TRP A 55 -20.94 -30.45 0.45
CA TRP A 55 -19.67 -31.06 0.04
C TRP A 55 -18.68 -31.27 1.20
N ILE A 56 -18.67 -30.37 2.16
CA ILE A 56 -17.81 -30.50 3.35
C ILE A 56 -18.32 -31.66 4.21
N ILE A 57 -19.62 -31.73 4.46
CA ILE A 57 -20.23 -32.83 5.24
C ILE A 57 -20.02 -34.16 4.56
N GLU A 58 -20.21 -34.23 3.25
CA GLU A 58 -19.98 -35.44 2.43
C GLU A 58 -18.51 -35.86 2.47
N GLY A 59 -17.57 -34.91 2.35
CA GLY A 59 -16.14 -35.17 2.47
C GLY A 59 -15.74 -35.70 3.87
N ILE A 60 -16.37 -35.21 4.92
CA ILE A 60 -16.15 -35.70 6.30
C ILE A 60 -16.70 -37.11 6.44
N ILE A 61 -17.88 -37.39 5.93
CA ILE A 61 -18.48 -38.73 5.96
C ILE A 61 -17.58 -39.72 5.21
N ILE A 62 -17.11 -39.35 4.03
CA ILE A 62 -16.18 -40.20 3.23
C ILE A 62 -14.89 -40.45 4.00
N LEU A 63 -14.30 -39.41 4.62
CA LEU A 63 -13.08 -39.56 5.42
C LEU A 63 -13.27 -40.50 6.59
N VAL A 64 -14.37 -40.38 7.33
CA VAL A 64 -14.70 -41.26 8.45
C VAL A 64 -14.88 -42.70 7.98
N VAL A 65 -15.59 -42.93 6.86
CA VAL A 65 -15.78 -44.23 6.27
C VAL A 65 -14.46 -44.84 5.81
N VAL A 66 -13.59 -44.07 5.15
CA VAL A 66 -12.25 -44.52 4.73
C VAL A 66 -11.36 -44.87 5.91
N LEU A 67 -11.36 -44.05 6.97
CA LEU A 67 -10.59 -44.31 8.20
C LEU A 67 -11.10 -45.57 8.91
N ALA A 68 -12.43 -45.77 9.00
CA ALA A 68 -13.03 -46.99 9.55
C ALA A 68 -12.64 -48.22 8.71
N PHE A 69 -12.62 -48.08 7.40
CA PHE A 69 -12.25 -49.17 6.48
C PHE A 69 -10.76 -49.52 6.60
N VAL A 70 -9.87 -48.51 6.66
CA VAL A 70 -8.42 -48.71 6.85
C VAL A 70 -8.16 -49.39 8.20
N ALA A 71 -8.84 -48.98 9.26
CA ALA A 71 -8.74 -49.64 10.58
C ALA A 71 -9.16 -51.12 10.49
N MET A 72 -10.28 -51.43 9.82
CA MET A 72 -10.74 -52.78 9.62
C MET A 72 -9.78 -53.61 8.75
N PHE A 73 -9.20 -53.03 7.68
CA PHE A 73 -8.25 -53.71 6.82
C PHE A 73 -6.97 -54.08 7.55
N LEU A 74 -6.42 -53.17 8.37
CA LEU A 74 -5.27 -53.42 9.22
C LEU A 74 -5.55 -54.53 10.24
N GLU A 75 -6.77 -54.62 10.75
CA GLU A 75 -7.18 -55.68 11.69
C GLU A 75 -7.28 -57.05 11.02
N SER A 76 -7.69 -57.10 9.72
CA SER A 76 -7.84 -58.35 8.94
C SER A 76 -6.49 -59.00 8.58
N GLU A 77 -5.40 -58.22 8.53
CA GLU A 77 -4.03 -58.74 8.26
C GLU A 77 -3.28 -59.23 9.53
N GLY A 78 -3.92 -59.22 10.69
CA GLY A 78 -3.31 -59.68 11.95
C GLY A 78 -2.15 -58.82 12.46
N ALA A 79 -2.02 -57.58 11.95
CA ALA A 79 -0.92 -56.69 12.21
C ALA A 79 -1.10 -55.76 13.42
N THR A 80 -2.29 -55.74 14.03
CA THR A 80 -2.55 -54.86 15.22
C THR A 80 -3.31 -55.58 16.32
N PRO A 81 -3.06 -55.30 17.60
CA PRO A 81 -3.91 -55.72 18.68
C PRO A 81 -5.33 -55.18 18.44
N ALA A 82 -6.32 -56.03 18.55
CA ALA A 82 -7.72 -55.67 18.35
C ALA A 82 -8.04 -54.42 19.21
N ILE A 83 -8.33 -53.29 18.55
CA ILE A 83 -8.79 -52.09 19.24
C ILE A 83 -10.15 -52.45 19.84
N SER A 84 -10.22 -52.44 21.16
CA SER A 84 -11.47 -52.78 21.87
C SER A 84 -12.55 -51.74 21.54
N GLN A 85 -13.80 -52.12 21.47
CA GLN A 85 -14.93 -51.17 21.28
C GLN A 85 -14.90 -50.03 22.30
N GLN A 86 -14.33 -50.30 23.45
CA GLN A 86 -14.14 -49.33 24.55
C GLN A 86 -13.08 -48.30 24.16
N GLU A 87 -11.90 -48.72 23.69
CA GLU A 87 -10.85 -47.82 23.25
C GLU A 87 -11.25 -46.94 22.06
N LEU A 88 -12.00 -47.51 21.12
CA LEU A 88 -12.58 -46.74 20.02
C LEU A 88 -13.55 -45.67 20.50
N LYS A 89 -14.40 -46.03 21.46
CA LYS A 89 -15.36 -45.11 22.06
C LYS A 89 -14.67 -44.01 22.85
N ASP A 90 -13.67 -44.38 23.64
CA ASP A 90 -12.87 -43.45 24.45
C ASP A 90 -12.10 -42.50 23.52
N TRP A 91 -11.48 -43.01 22.44
CA TRP A 91 -10.81 -42.19 21.43
C TRP A 91 -11.77 -41.18 20.74
N PHE A 92 -12.98 -41.65 20.35
CA PHE A 92 -14.00 -40.76 19.77
C PHE A 92 -14.50 -39.70 20.78
N THR A 93 -14.55 -40.03 22.05
CA THR A 93 -14.98 -39.11 23.11
C THR A 93 -13.88 -38.06 23.36
N ASP A 94 -12.60 -38.47 23.37
CA ASP A 94 -11.50 -37.62 23.72
C ASP A 94 -11.04 -36.73 22.52
N HIS A 95 -11.02 -37.27 21.32
CA HIS A 95 -10.53 -36.56 20.13
C HIS A 95 -11.63 -36.20 19.12
N GLY A 96 -12.66 -37.03 18.97
CA GLY A 96 -13.68 -36.84 17.94
C GLY A 96 -14.49 -35.55 18.13
N LEU A 97 -14.86 -35.22 19.34
CA LEU A 97 -15.57 -33.98 19.67
C LEU A 97 -14.70 -32.75 19.38
N ASN A 98 -13.45 -32.80 19.75
CA ASN A 98 -12.51 -31.70 19.53
C ASN A 98 -12.25 -31.48 18.02
N ILE A 99 -12.05 -32.54 17.25
CA ILE A 99 -11.91 -32.47 15.80
C ILE A 99 -13.17 -31.86 15.15
N LEU A 100 -14.35 -32.25 15.61
CA LEU A 100 -15.61 -31.67 15.14
C LEU A 100 -15.70 -30.19 15.45
N ILE A 101 -15.31 -29.77 16.64
CA ILE A 101 -15.26 -28.35 17.03
C ILE A 101 -14.26 -27.59 16.13
N ILE A 102 -13.06 -28.13 15.89
CA ILE A 102 -12.04 -27.53 15.02
C ILE A 102 -12.61 -27.30 13.62
N ILE A 103 -13.28 -28.28 13.04
CA ILE A 103 -13.90 -28.18 11.72
C ILE A 103 -15.01 -27.12 11.72
N VAL A 104 -15.88 -27.12 12.72
CA VAL A 104 -16.95 -26.12 12.84
C VAL A 104 -16.37 -24.72 12.95
N VAL A 105 -15.34 -24.53 13.77
CA VAL A 105 -14.63 -23.23 13.91
C VAL A 105 -14.02 -22.82 12.57
N GLY A 106 -13.37 -23.74 11.85
CA GLY A 106 -12.83 -23.48 10.52
C GLY A 106 -13.90 -23.04 9.51
N ILE A 107 -15.06 -23.71 9.52
CA ILE A 107 -16.21 -23.34 8.68
C ILE A 107 -16.75 -21.95 9.05
N VAL A 108 -16.95 -21.68 10.33
CA VAL A 108 -17.43 -20.38 10.82
C VAL A 108 -16.43 -19.27 10.41
N LEU A 109 -15.14 -19.48 10.62
CA LEU A 109 -14.09 -18.54 10.22
C LEU A 109 -14.13 -18.29 8.70
N TRP A 110 -14.27 -19.36 7.92
CA TRP A 110 -14.42 -19.23 6.46
C TRP A 110 -15.65 -18.43 6.05
N LEU A 111 -16.80 -18.67 6.70
CA LEU A 111 -18.04 -17.92 6.43
C LEU A 111 -17.89 -16.44 6.78
N ILE A 112 -17.24 -16.13 7.91
CA ILE A 112 -16.94 -14.75 8.31
C ILE A 112 -16.07 -14.08 7.24
N VAL A 113 -14.95 -14.71 6.84
CA VAL A 113 -14.03 -14.16 5.82
C VAL A 113 -14.75 -14.00 4.48
N LYS A 114 -15.50 -15.00 4.04
CA LYS A 114 -16.29 -14.95 2.79
C LYS A 114 -17.30 -13.80 2.76
N GLN A 115 -17.79 -13.38 3.91
CA GLN A 115 -18.77 -12.28 4.02
C GLN A 115 -18.12 -10.92 4.28
N ALA A 116 -17.06 -10.87 5.10
CA ALA A 116 -16.39 -9.63 5.49
C ALA A 116 -15.42 -9.11 4.42
N LEU A 117 -14.60 -9.98 3.84
CA LEU A 117 -13.53 -9.62 2.91
C LEU A 117 -14.03 -8.86 1.67
N PRO A 118 -15.07 -9.30 0.95
CA PRO A 118 -15.62 -8.55 -0.18
C PRO A 118 -16.15 -7.17 0.21
N ARG A 119 -16.75 -7.05 1.40
CA ARG A 119 -17.23 -5.76 1.91
C ARG A 119 -16.10 -4.80 2.18
N LEU A 120 -14.99 -5.28 2.78
CA LEU A 120 -13.79 -4.50 3.06
C LEU A 120 -13.13 -4.03 1.77
N VAL A 121 -12.91 -4.95 0.81
CA VAL A 121 -12.30 -4.63 -0.48
C VAL A 121 -13.12 -3.58 -1.23
N ARG A 122 -14.43 -3.74 -1.30
CA ARG A 122 -15.33 -2.76 -1.96
C ARG A 122 -15.33 -1.41 -1.27
N ARG A 123 -15.33 -1.36 0.07
CA ARG A 123 -15.22 -0.10 0.81
C ARG A 123 -13.90 0.60 0.59
N ALA A 124 -12.79 -0.14 0.60
CA ALA A 124 -11.46 0.40 0.34
C ALA A 124 -11.33 0.98 -1.09
N MET A 125 -12.06 0.41 -2.05
CA MET A 125 -12.03 0.83 -3.46
C MET A 125 -13.19 1.79 -3.85
N ALA A 126 -14.08 2.15 -2.93
CA ALA A 126 -15.26 2.97 -3.21
C ALA A 126 -14.94 4.44 -3.57
N ARG A 127 -13.69 4.91 -3.42
CA ARG A 127 -13.27 6.25 -3.85
C ARG A 127 -12.89 6.20 -5.34
N PRO A 128 -13.72 6.76 -6.24
CA PRO A 128 -13.41 6.81 -7.66
C PRO A 128 -12.18 7.69 -7.88
N LYS A 129 -11.19 7.18 -8.58
CA LYS A 129 -10.11 8.02 -9.10
C LYS A 129 -10.66 8.84 -10.26
N LYS A 130 -10.27 10.12 -10.32
CA LYS A 130 -10.64 11.04 -11.39
C LYS A 130 -10.34 10.40 -12.76
N GLY A 131 -11.38 10.10 -13.56
CA GLY A 131 -11.24 9.49 -14.90
C GLY A 131 -11.35 7.96 -14.97
N GLU A 132 -11.54 7.23 -13.86
CA GLU A 132 -11.70 5.77 -13.89
C GLU A 132 -13.16 5.39 -14.18
N SER A 133 -13.38 4.53 -15.21
CA SER A 133 -14.73 4.05 -15.53
C SER A 133 -15.25 3.12 -14.44
N GLN A 134 -16.56 3.10 -14.18
CA GLN A 134 -17.19 2.19 -13.21
C GLN A 134 -16.89 0.71 -13.52
N MET A 135 -16.76 0.37 -14.80
CA MET A 135 -16.41 -0.98 -15.24
C MET A 135 -14.96 -1.34 -14.87
N GLY A 136 -14.03 -0.39 -14.98
CA GLY A 136 -12.62 -0.58 -14.56
C GLY A 136 -12.49 -0.84 -13.08
N MET A 137 -13.16 -0.03 -12.25
CA MET A 137 -13.20 -0.22 -10.79
C MET A 137 -13.77 -1.59 -10.40
N ARG A 138 -14.86 -2.01 -11.04
CA ARG A 138 -15.49 -3.30 -10.77
C ARG A 138 -14.56 -4.48 -11.08
N LYS A 139 -13.94 -4.50 -12.26
CA LYS A 139 -12.98 -5.57 -12.65
C LYS A 139 -11.80 -5.64 -11.68
N ARG A 140 -11.28 -4.49 -11.27
CA ARG A 140 -10.16 -4.41 -10.32
C ARG A 140 -10.55 -4.92 -8.93
N SER A 141 -11.74 -4.55 -8.42
CA SER A 141 -12.22 -5.06 -7.12
C SER A 141 -12.48 -6.56 -7.15
N GLU A 142 -13.03 -7.10 -8.25
CA GLU A 142 -13.26 -8.53 -8.42
C GLU A 142 -11.94 -9.33 -8.46
N THR A 143 -10.90 -8.79 -9.08
CA THR A 143 -9.57 -9.42 -9.12
C THR A 143 -8.92 -9.45 -7.74
N LEU A 144 -8.92 -8.32 -7.02
CA LEU A 144 -8.39 -8.24 -5.65
C LEU A 144 -9.16 -9.15 -4.69
N GLU A 145 -10.50 -9.15 -4.77
CA GLU A 145 -11.36 -10.03 -3.99
C GLU A 145 -10.98 -11.51 -4.20
N ARG A 146 -10.73 -11.91 -5.45
CA ARG A 146 -10.33 -13.29 -5.78
C ARG A 146 -8.97 -13.65 -5.19
N VAL A 147 -7.98 -12.77 -5.31
CA VAL A 147 -6.63 -13.00 -4.78
C VAL A 147 -6.67 -13.12 -3.26
N PHE A 148 -7.26 -12.14 -2.57
CA PHE A 148 -7.33 -12.17 -1.10
C PHE A 148 -8.15 -13.35 -0.58
N MET A 149 -9.23 -13.73 -1.28
CA MET A 149 -10.02 -14.90 -0.92
C MET A 149 -9.21 -16.19 -1.10
N GLY A 150 -8.36 -16.28 -2.15
CA GLY A 150 -7.45 -17.40 -2.35
C GLY A 150 -6.45 -17.54 -1.20
N VAL A 151 -5.79 -16.44 -0.83
CA VAL A 151 -4.83 -16.41 0.29
C VAL A 151 -5.51 -16.80 1.61
N ALA A 152 -6.65 -16.18 1.93
CA ALA A 152 -7.39 -16.49 3.15
C ALA A 152 -7.82 -17.95 3.23
N ARG A 153 -8.23 -18.55 2.09
CA ARG A 153 -8.58 -19.97 2.02
C ARG A 153 -7.38 -20.86 2.38
N VAL A 154 -6.21 -20.60 1.79
CA VAL A 154 -5.00 -21.38 2.08
C VAL A 154 -4.62 -21.27 3.55
N ILE A 155 -4.66 -20.08 4.14
CA ILE A 155 -4.34 -19.87 5.55
C ILE A 155 -5.32 -20.65 6.45
N ILE A 156 -6.62 -20.58 6.20
CA ILE A 156 -7.63 -21.27 7.01
C ILE A 156 -7.47 -22.79 6.92
N ILE A 157 -7.23 -23.31 5.70
CA ILE A 157 -7.01 -24.76 5.50
C ILE A 157 -5.77 -25.20 6.28
N LEU A 158 -4.65 -24.48 6.20
CA LEU A 158 -3.43 -24.82 6.93
C LEU A 158 -3.64 -24.79 8.44
N LEU A 159 -4.36 -23.77 8.96
CA LEU A 159 -4.70 -23.70 10.39
C LEU A 159 -5.51 -24.90 10.85
N VAL A 160 -6.57 -25.26 10.11
CA VAL A 160 -7.43 -26.41 10.43
C VAL A 160 -6.62 -27.70 10.39
N ILE A 161 -5.77 -27.91 9.36
CA ILE A 161 -4.89 -29.09 9.27
C ILE A 161 -3.97 -29.16 10.48
N PHE A 162 -3.29 -28.06 10.86
CA PHE A 162 -2.37 -28.08 11.99
C PHE A 162 -3.09 -28.34 13.33
N MET A 163 -4.30 -27.80 13.51
CA MET A 163 -5.10 -28.07 14.70
C MET A 163 -5.54 -29.55 14.77
N ILE A 164 -5.93 -30.13 13.65
CA ILE A 164 -6.30 -31.56 13.58
C ILE A 164 -5.07 -32.44 13.85
N LEU A 165 -3.91 -32.15 13.26
CA LEU A 165 -2.67 -32.90 13.53
C LEU A 165 -2.25 -32.84 15.00
N ALA A 166 -2.38 -31.66 15.62
CA ALA A 166 -2.11 -31.49 17.04
C ALA A 166 -3.06 -32.33 17.92
N GLU A 167 -4.35 -32.35 17.58
CA GLU A 167 -5.37 -33.15 18.28
C GLU A 167 -5.10 -34.64 18.15
N LEU A 168 -4.55 -35.08 17.03
CA LEU A 168 -4.13 -36.48 16.80
C LEU A 168 -2.79 -36.83 17.46
N ASN A 169 -2.26 -35.95 18.34
CA ASN A 169 -0.96 -36.13 19.00
C ASN A 169 0.23 -36.29 18.01
N VAL A 170 0.08 -35.80 16.77
CA VAL A 170 1.21 -35.73 15.82
C VAL A 170 2.17 -34.63 16.28
N GLU A 171 3.46 -34.92 16.32
CA GLU A 171 4.48 -33.94 16.67
C GLU A 171 4.57 -32.85 15.59
N ILE A 172 3.84 -31.75 15.78
CA ILE A 172 3.80 -30.63 14.84
C ILE A 172 4.99 -29.66 14.99
N GLY A 173 5.84 -29.84 16.02
CA GLY A 173 7.00 -28.98 16.28
C GLY A 173 7.88 -28.72 15.06
N PRO A 174 8.36 -29.75 14.35
CA PRO A 174 9.18 -29.59 13.14
C PRO A 174 8.45 -28.84 12.01
N ILE A 175 7.13 -29.08 11.87
CA ILE A 175 6.31 -28.42 10.83
C ILE A 175 6.15 -26.95 11.15
N LEU A 176 5.89 -26.61 12.42
CA LEU A 176 5.81 -25.22 12.88
C LEU A 176 7.14 -24.49 12.72
N ALA A 177 8.27 -25.15 13.04
CA ALA A 177 9.60 -24.59 12.85
C ALA A 177 9.86 -24.27 11.35
N GLY A 178 9.55 -25.20 10.45
CA GLY A 178 9.64 -24.95 9.00
C GLY A 178 8.72 -23.81 8.54
N SER A 179 7.49 -23.77 9.05
CA SER A 179 6.51 -22.71 8.75
C SER A 179 6.97 -21.33 9.26
N ALA A 180 7.68 -21.29 10.41
CA ALA A 180 8.25 -20.06 10.96
C ALA A 180 9.32 -19.48 10.01
N ILE A 181 10.18 -20.33 9.42
CA ILE A 181 11.20 -19.90 8.45
C ILE A 181 10.52 -19.28 7.21
N ILE A 182 9.47 -19.93 6.70
CA ILE A 182 8.67 -19.39 5.58
C ILE A 182 8.03 -18.06 5.98
N GLY A 183 7.48 -17.95 7.20
CA GLY A 183 6.89 -16.73 7.72
C GLY A 183 7.89 -15.57 7.77
N VAL A 184 9.11 -15.83 8.22
CA VAL A 184 10.20 -14.83 8.25
C VAL A 184 10.56 -14.40 6.83
N ALA A 185 10.70 -15.32 5.89
CA ALA A 185 10.99 -15.01 4.49
C ALA A 185 9.89 -14.14 3.85
N LEU A 186 8.62 -14.46 4.08
CA LEU A 186 7.48 -13.65 3.64
C LEU A 186 7.46 -12.27 4.32
N GLY A 187 7.83 -12.20 5.60
CA GLY A 187 7.94 -10.95 6.35
C GLY A 187 8.99 -10.01 5.76
N PHE A 188 10.18 -10.52 5.43
CA PHE A 188 11.21 -9.75 4.72
C PHE A 188 10.73 -9.33 3.32
N GLY A 189 10.02 -10.20 2.59
CA GLY A 189 9.44 -9.84 1.29
C GLY A 189 8.38 -8.74 1.38
N ALA A 190 7.65 -8.63 2.50
CA ALA A 190 6.64 -7.61 2.74
C ALA A 190 7.17 -6.35 3.47
N GLN A 191 8.44 -6.30 3.87
CA GLN A 191 9.03 -5.24 4.69
C GLN A 191 8.79 -3.84 4.11
N TRP A 192 8.96 -3.68 2.80
CA TRP A 192 8.75 -2.39 2.12
C TRP A 192 7.30 -1.90 2.22
N LEU A 193 6.34 -2.81 2.12
CA LEU A 193 4.93 -2.46 2.26
C LEU A 193 4.61 -1.96 3.68
N ILE A 194 5.14 -2.64 4.71
CA ILE A 194 4.96 -2.24 6.10
C ILE A 194 5.62 -0.88 6.36
N LYS A 195 6.84 -0.67 5.83
CA LYS A 195 7.56 0.61 5.92
C LYS A 195 6.73 1.75 5.30
N ASP A 196 6.15 1.53 4.10
CA ASP A 196 5.30 2.52 3.44
C ASP A 196 4.09 2.90 4.28
N LEU A 197 3.40 1.90 4.85
CA LEU A 197 2.20 2.11 5.66
C LEU A 197 2.51 2.88 6.95
N ILE A 198 3.56 2.49 7.68
CA ILE A 198 3.97 3.16 8.91
C ILE A 198 4.38 4.61 8.61
N ALA A 199 5.22 4.83 7.61
CA ALA A 199 5.64 6.17 7.20
C ALA A 199 4.43 7.05 6.81
N GLY A 200 3.46 6.49 6.04
CA GLY A 200 2.26 7.21 5.66
C GLY A 200 1.37 7.60 6.84
N VAL A 201 1.26 6.74 7.86
CA VAL A 201 0.58 7.08 9.11
C VAL A 201 1.24 8.27 9.79
N PHE A 202 2.58 8.28 9.93
CA PHE A 202 3.31 9.38 10.56
C PHE A 202 3.23 10.68 9.74
N VAL A 203 3.33 10.64 8.42
CA VAL A 203 3.12 11.81 7.55
C VAL A 203 1.78 12.47 7.84
N LEU A 204 0.70 11.67 7.98
CA LEU A 204 -0.65 12.18 8.26
C LEU A 204 -0.82 12.64 9.70
N MET A 205 -0.32 11.87 10.69
CA MET A 205 -0.46 12.20 12.11
C MET A 205 0.32 13.44 12.50
N GLU A 206 1.56 13.59 12.02
CA GLU A 206 2.41 14.74 12.30
C GLU A 206 2.09 15.94 11.41
N ASN A 207 1.22 15.73 10.40
CA ASN A 207 0.83 16.77 9.46
C ASN A 207 2.06 17.47 8.84
N GLN A 208 3.02 16.64 8.35
CA GLN A 208 4.27 17.14 7.77
C GLN A 208 4.02 18.01 6.53
N TYR A 209 3.07 17.62 5.70
CA TYR A 209 2.57 18.37 4.54
C TYR A 209 1.12 17.97 4.22
N ARG A 210 0.46 18.75 3.38
CA ARG A 210 -0.95 18.59 2.99
C ARG A 210 -1.11 18.58 1.48
N VAL A 211 -2.26 18.11 1.00
CA VAL A 211 -2.67 18.30 -0.39
C VAL A 211 -2.75 19.80 -0.69
N GLY A 212 -2.09 20.23 -1.75
CA GLY A 212 -1.94 21.63 -2.13
C GLY A 212 -0.62 22.28 -1.71
N ASP A 213 0.18 21.66 -0.84
CA ASP A 213 1.54 22.13 -0.53
C ASP A 213 2.49 21.79 -1.68
N VAL A 214 3.53 22.60 -1.87
CA VAL A 214 4.69 22.25 -2.68
C VAL A 214 5.76 21.70 -1.75
N VAL A 215 6.21 20.47 -2.04
CA VAL A 215 7.18 19.77 -1.20
C VAL A 215 8.29 19.18 -2.05
N LYS A 216 9.46 18.96 -1.42
CA LYS A 216 10.51 18.10 -1.95
C LYS A 216 10.62 16.86 -1.07
N ILE A 217 10.34 15.69 -1.65
CA ILE A 217 10.44 14.36 -1.02
C ILE A 217 11.06 13.37 -2.00
N ALA A 218 11.91 12.47 -1.52
CA ALA A 218 12.60 11.47 -2.34
C ALA A 218 13.21 12.08 -3.64
N ASP A 219 13.87 13.23 -3.49
CA ASP A 219 14.51 14.02 -4.56
C ASP A 219 13.57 14.58 -5.64
N VAL A 220 12.27 14.46 -5.46
CA VAL A 220 11.26 15.04 -6.35
C VAL A 220 10.63 16.26 -5.68
N THR A 221 10.54 17.36 -6.42
CA THR A 221 9.83 18.59 -6.00
C THR A 221 8.54 18.72 -6.79
N GLY A 222 7.41 18.95 -6.10
CA GLY A 222 6.14 19.13 -6.78
C GLY A 222 5.00 19.50 -5.85
N LEU A 223 3.86 19.83 -6.45
CA LEU A 223 2.59 20.06 -5.78
C LEU A 223 2.01 18.73 -5.32
N VAL A 224 1.64 18.62 -4.06
CA VAL A 224 0.97 17.45 -3.50
C VAL A 224 -0.46 17.38 -4.02
N GLU A 225 -0.78 16.37 -4.83
CA GLU A 225 -2.13 16.13 -5.36
C GLU A 225 -2.95 15.16 -4.49
N ASP A 226 -2.29 14.14 -3.91
CA ASP A 226 -2.95 13.12 -3.09
C ASP A 226 -1.97 12.52 -2.07
N ILE A 227 -2.49 12.17 -0.90
CA ILE A 227 -1.75 11.47 0.15
C ILE A 227 -2.56 10.25 0.56
N THR A 228 -1.96 9.09 0.42
CA THR A 228 -2.52 7.81 0.89
C THR A 228 -1.62 7.22 1.96
N MET A 229 -2.08 6.19 2.66
CA MET A 229 -1.25 5.50 3.64
C MET A 229 0.02 4.87 3.04
N ARG A 230 0.02 4.54 1.73
CA ARG A 230 1.15 3.88 1.08
C ARG A 230 2.03 4.82 0.28
N LYS A 231 1.45 5.86 -0.34
CA LYS A 231 2.17 6.75 -1.26
C LYS A 231 1.65 8.17 -1.20
N THR A 232 2.52 9.11 -1.49
CA THR A 232 2.22 10.51 -1.81
C THR A 232 2.30 10.70 -3.33
N VAL A 233 1.39 11.50 -3.88
CA VAL A 233 1.34 11.83 -5.32
C VAL A 233 1.72 13.29 -5.48
N LEU A 234 2.77 13.55 -6.26
CA LEU A 234 3.24 14.89 -6.58
C LEU A 234 3.07 15.17 -8.07
N ARG A 235 2.85 16.43 -8.41
CA ARG A 235 2.97 16.94 -9.79
C ARG A 235 4.04 17.99 -9.83
N ASP A 236 5.04 17.83 -10.70
CA ASP A 236 6.09 18.82 -10.91
C ASP A 236 5.66 19.95 -11.87
N LEU A 237 6.57 20.88 -12.12
CA LEU A 237 6.32 21.99 -13.02
C LEU A 237 6.20 21.58 -14.49
N ASP A 238 6.76 20.43 -14.87
CA ASP A 238 6.62 19.87 -16.21
C ASP A 238 5.30 19.12 -16.42
N GLY A 239 4.47 19.03 -15.35
CA GLY A 239 3.18 18.36 -15.35
C GLY A 239 3.29 16.83 -15.12
N ILE A 240 4.47 16.31 -14.84
CA ILE A 240 4.71 14.89 -14.60
C ILE A 240 4.16 14.51 -13.24
N VAL A 241 3.44 13.38 -13.18
CA VAL A 241 2.89 12.84 -11.94
C VAL A 241 3.83 11.80 -11.34
N HIS A 242 4.36 12.09 -10.17
CA HIS A 242 5.24 11.20 -9.42
C HIS A 242 4.47 10.48 -8.32
N HIS A 243 4.62 9.15 -8.26
CA HIS A 243 4.06 8.31 -7.22
C HIS A 243 5.17 7.88 -6.26
N VAL A 244 5.35 8.63 -5.19
CA VAL A 244 6.41 8.40 -4.19
C VAL A 244 5.90 7.46 -3.09
N PRO A 245 6.47 6.25 -2.91
CA PRO A 245 6.17 5.41 -1.75
C PRO A 245 6.55 6.14 -0.46
N ASN A 246 5.67 6.14 0.54
CA ASN A 246 5.94 6.90 1.77
C ASN A 246 7.19 6.40 2.51
N GLY A 247 7.50 5.12 2.41
CA GLY A 247 8.70 4.52 3.00
C GLY A 247 10.04 4.99 2.39
N GLU A 248 10.01 5.64 1.21
CA GLU A 248 11.19 6.25 0.60
C GLU A 248 11.44 7.68 1.08
N ILE A 249 10.48 8.28 1.81
CA ILE A 249 10.58 9.65 2.32
C ILE A 249 11.43 9.63 3.60
N ARG A 250 12.69 10.05 3.47
CA ARG A 250 13.62 10.21 4.60
C ARG A 250 13.60 11.63 5.14
N VAL A 251 13.48 12.59 4.24
CA VAL A 251 13.41 14.02 4.54
C VAL A 251 12.24 14.59 3.74
N ALA A 252 11.38 15.36 4.40
CA ALA A 252 10.32 16.12 3.76
C ALA A 252 10.61 17.62 3.91
N SER A 253 10.86 18.32 2.81
CA SER A 253 11.01 19.77 2.78
C SER A 253 9.71 20.38 2.28
N ASN A 254 9.04 21.16 3.13
CA ASN A 254 7.79 21.82 2.79
C ASN A 254 8.02 23.31 2.50
N TYR A 255 7.74 23.73 1.26
CA TYR A 255 7.90 25.10 0.79
C TYR A 255 6.68 25.99 1.06
N ALA A 256 5.60 25.41 1.61
CA ALA A 256 4.32 26.11 1.82
C ALA A 256 3.95 26.30 3.29
N ARG A 257 4.81 25.86 4.25
CA ARG A 257 4.43 25.85 5.66
C ARG A 257 4.72 27.21 6.34
N HIS A 258 3.70 27.86 6.89
CA HIS A 258 3.72 29.11 7.65
C HIS A 258 4.16 30.35 6.86
N PHE A 259 5.33 30.36 6.29
CA PHE A 259 5.87 31.38 5.41
C PHE A 259 6.80 30.76 4.39
N ALA A 260 6.99 31.46 3.29
CA ALA A 260 8.03 31.19 2.34
C ALA A 260 9.03 32.35 2.32
N ARG A 261 10.21 32.13 1.80
CA ARG A 261 11.25 33.15 1.78
C ARG A 261 11.71 33.43 0.37
N VAL A 262 11.74 34.71 -0.02
CA VAL A 262 12.53 35.19 -1.12
C VAL A 262 14.00 34.97 -0.73
N ASN A 263 14.74 34.25 -1.53
CA ASN A 263 16.17 34.01 -1.40
C ASN A 263 16.78 34.17 -2.78
N LEU A 264 17.23 35.35 -3.08
CA LEU A 264 17.64 35.77 -4.41
C LEU A 264 19.07 36.34 -4.37
N ASP A 265 19.89 35.91 -5.31
CA ASP A 265 21.19 36.54 -5.58
C ASP A 265 21.07 37.39 -6.83
N ILE A 266 21.58 38.60 -6.75
CA ILE A 266 21.72 39.53 -7.90
C ILE A 266 23.19 39.89 -8.01
N SER A 267 23.76 39.68 -9.20
CA SER A 267 25.18 39.94 -9.47
C SER A 267 25.34 41.34 -10.08
N VAL A 268 26.35 42.07 -9.62
CA VAL A 268 26.81 43.36 -10.17
C VAL A 268 28.27 43.29 -10.60
N ALA A 269 28.68 44.15 -11.51
CA ALA A 269 30.06 44.22 -11.98
C ALA A 269 31.01 44.63 -10.85
N TYR A 270 32.31 44.29 -10.99
CA TYR A 270 33.35 44.58 -9.97
C TYR A 270 33.68 46.07 -9.78
N ASP A 271 33.40 46.89 -10.78
CA ASP A 271 33.57 48.34 -10.75
C ASP A 271 32.37 49.12 -10.23
N THR A 272 31.25 48.40 -9.92
CA THR A 272 30.04 48.99 -9.40
C THR A 272 30.21 49.47 -7.96
N ASP A 273 29.70 50.66 -7.65
CA ASP A 273 29.53 51.10 -6.25
C ASP A 273 28.47 50.23 -5.56
N LEU A 274 28.93 49.36 -4.64
CA LEU A 274 28.08 48.43 -3.92
C LEU A 274 27.06 49.09 -3.03
N ASN A 275 27.38 50.25 -2.41
CA ASN A 275 26.46 50.99 -1.58
C ASN A 275 25.30 51.52 -2.41
N HIS A 276 25.57 52.12 -3.54
CA HIS A 276 24.57 52.56 -4.48
C HIS A 276 23.71 51.43 -5.01
N ALA A 277 24.29 50.30 -5.40
CA ALA A 277 23.55 49.14 -5.84
C ALA A 277 22.61 48.59 -4.75
N ILE A 278 23.06 48.52 -3.50
CA ILE A 278 22.25 48.08 -2.35
C ILE A 278 21.07 49.04 -2.10
N GLU A 279 21.29 50.35 -2.19
CA GLU A 279 20.24 51.32 -2.07
C GLU A 279 19.17 51.19 -3.14
N VAL A 280 19.57 51.00 -4.40
CA VAL A 280 18.67 50.79 -5.53
C VAL A 280 17.86 49.51 -5.35
N ILE A 281 18.51 48.38 -4.97
CA ILE A 281 17.83 47.12 -4.72
C ILE A 281 16.79 47.26 -3.60
N ASN A 282 17.17 47.87 -2.46
CA ASN A 282 16.27 48.07 -1.32
C ASN A 282 15.07 48.98 -1.68
N ARG A 283 15.30 50.02 -2.50
CA ARG A 283 14.23 50.88 -3.01
C ARG A 283 13.24 50.06 -3.84
N VAL A 284 13.72 49.27 -4.80
CA VAL A 284 12.87 48.39 -5.66
C VAL A 284 12.08 47.40 -4.81
N CYS A 285 12.73 46.79 -3.82
CA CYS A 285 12.05 45.88 -2.89
C CYS A 285 10.91 46.56 -2.12
N LYS A 286 11.13 47.76 -1.64
CA LYS A 286 10.12 48.57 -0.96
C LYS A 286 8.96 48.94 -1.90
N GLU A 287 9.26 49.45 -3.07
CA GLU A 287 8.28 49.83 -4.08
C GLU A 287 7.37 48.63 -4.47
N LEU A 288 7.95 47.44 -4.63
CA LEU A 288 7.18 46.23 -4.90
C LEU A 288 6.27 45.83 -3.74
N THR A 289 6.73 46.04 -2.48
CA THR A 289 5.93 45.72 -1.31
C THR A 289 4.77 46.73 -1.12
N GLU A 290 4.92 47.97 -1.57
CA GLU A 290 3.88 49.00 -1.53
C GLU A 290 2.92 48.93 -2.72
N ASP A 291 3.22 48.19 -3.74
CA ASP A 291 2.40 48.00 -4.95
C ASP A 291 1.07 47.33 -4.61
N LYS A 292 -0.05 47.91 -5.10
CA LYS A 292 -1.43 47.44 -4.82
C LYS A 292 -1.68 46.00 -5.20
N GLU A 293 -1.03 45.51 -6.26
CA GLU A 293 -1.18 44.13 -6.73
C GLU A 293 -0.40 43.12 -5.90
N TRP A 294 0.71 43.55 -5.26
CA TRP A 294 1.69 42.67 -4.65
C TRP A 294 1.73 42.74 -3.13
N LYS A 295 1.28 43.84 -2.52
CA LYS A 295 1.43 44.13 -1.07
C LYS A 295 0.94 43.02 -0.14
N ASP A 296 -0.17 42.38 -0.47
CA ASP A 296 -0.79 41.36 0.37
C ASP A 296 -0.05 40.00 0.33
N ARG A 297 0.99 39.89 -0.51
CA ARG A 297 1.82 38.68 -0.67
C ARG A 297 3.08 38.72 0.17
N PHE A 298 3.37 39.82 0.84
CA PHE A 298 4.54 40.00 1.68
C PHE A 298 4.19 39.87 3.17
N LYS A 299 5.10 39.26 3.93
CA LYS A 299 5.10 39.25 5.40
C LYS A 299 6.12 40.20 5.95
N SER A 300 7.23 40.40 5.25
CA SER A 300 8.24 41.43 5.55
C SER A 300 8.76 42.01 4.22
N VAL A 301 9.24 43.25 4.27
CA VAL A 301 9.88 43.90 3.12
C VAL A 301 11.18 43.13 2.82
N PRO A 302 11.35 42.58 1.61
CA PRO A 302 12.64 42.01 1.21
C PRO A 302 13.71 43.09 1.22
N GLN A 303 14.90 42.73 1.68
CA GLN A 303 16.02 43.64 1.70
C GLN A 303 17.36 42.93 1.48
N VAL A 304 18.37 43.66 1.13
CA VAL A 304 19.71 43.13 1.03
C VAL A 304 20.20 42.67 2.40
N LEU A 305 20.59 41.41 2.49
CA LEU A 305 21.15 40.79 3.69
C LEU A 305 22.64 41.06 3.81
N ARG A 306 23.36 40.86 2.69
CA ARG A 306 24.84 41.00 2.61
C ARG A 306 25.33 40.90 1.17
N VAL A 307 26.56 41.29 0.94
CA VAL A 307 27.35 40.76 -0.17
C VAL A 307 27.62 39.30 0.10
N ASN A 308 27.17 38.42 -0.79
CA ASN A 308 27.14 36.98 -0.54
C ASN A 308 28.39 36.26 -1.09
N ASN A 309 28.87 36.68 -2.24
CA ASN A 309 30.00 36.05 -2.89
C ASN A 309 30.74 37.04 -3.80
N LEU A 310 32.04 36.84 -3.96
CA LEU A 310 32.87 37.48 -5.00
C LEU A 310 33.10 36.40 -6.06
N GLY A 311 32.24 36.40 -7.09
CA GLY A 311 32.24 35.39 -8.14
C GLY A 311 33.26 35.66 -9.26
N ASP A 312 33.38 34.74 -10.21
CA ASP A 312 34.37 34.85 -11.30
C ASP A 312 34.14 36.07 -12.21
N SER A 313 32.91 36.52 -12.35
CA SER A 313 32.58 37.63 -13.26
C SER A 313 31.87 38.80 -12.59
N GLY A 314 31.48 38.68 -11.34
CA GLY A 314 30.76 39.73 -10.62
C GLY A 314 30.61 39.46 -9.14
N ILE A 315 30.02 40.42 -8.45
CA ILE A 315 29.78 40.39 -7.01
C ILE A 315 28.30 40.07 -6.74
N ASP A 316 28.02 38.99 -6.00
CA ASP A 316 26.67 38.55 -5.71
C ASP A 316 26.14 39.21 -4.45
N ILE A 317 24.98 39.85 -4.56
CA ILE A 317 24.27 40.53 -3.47
C ILE A 317 23.05 39.68 -3.10
N LYS A 318 22.97 39.22 -1.85
CA LYS A 318 21.90 38.39 -1.30
C LYS A 318 20.72 39.23 -0.85
N ILE A 319 19.54 38.94 -1.38
CA ILE A 319 18.26 39.54 -0.99
C ILE A 319 17.41 38.47 -0.27
N VAL A 320 16.86 38.82 0.88
CA VAL A 320 15.95 37.94 1.63
C VAL A 320 14.72 38.71 2.08
N GLY A 321 13.59 38.01 2.19
CA GLY A 321 12.34 38.55 2.74
C GLY A 321 11.31 37.45 2.88
N ASP A 322 10.46 37.56 3.92
CA ASP A 322 9.42 36.57 4.15
C ASP A 322 8.14 36.96 3.41
N VAL A 323 7.54 35.95 2.77
CA VAL A 323 6.36 36.12 1.92
C VAL A 323 5.30 35.08 2.24
N VAL A 324 4.10 35.28 1.72
CA VAL A 324 3.03 34.29 1.78
C VAL A 324 3.48 33.00 1.09
N PRO A 325 3.17 31.82 1.66
CA PRO A 325 3.50 30.53 1.05
C PRO A 325 3.11 30.47 -0.42
N LEU A 326 3.99 29.87 -1.24
CA LEU A 326 3.88 29.67 -2.68
C LEU A 326 4.06 30.93 -3.55
N GLU A 327 4.11 32.14 -2.96
CA GLU A 327 4.35 33.38 -3.71
C GLU A 327 5.84 33.70 -3.93
N GLN A 328 6.75 33.00 -3.28
CA GLN A 328 8.19 33.26 -3.35
C GLN A 328 8.74 33.28 -4.80
N TRP A 329 8.28 32.38 -5.64
CA TRP A 329 8.75 32.29 -7.04
C TRP A 329 8.24 33.44 -7.88
N ASN A 330 6.94 33.79 -7.72
CA ASN A 330 6.33 34.91 -8.42
C ASN A 330 7.02 36.25 -8.04
N ILE A 331 7.23 36.44 -6.76
CA ILE A 331 7.89 37.64 -6.23
C ILE A 331 9.36 37.72 -6.68
N MET A 332 10.10 36.61 -6.62
CA MET A 332 11.47 36.58 -7.16
C MET A 332 11.53 36.91 -8.65
N GLY A 333 10.54 36.46 -9.43
CA GLY A 333 10.41 36.82 -10.83
C GLY A 333 10.21 38.32 -11.05
N GLN A 334 9.29 38.93 -10.27
CA GLN A 334 9.04 40.36 -10.31
C GLN A 334 10.22 41.20 -9.80
N LEU A 335 10.89 40.77 -8.75
CA LEU A 335 12.09 41.45 -8.27
C LEU A 335 13.18 41.46 -9.34
N ARG A 336 13.47 40.34 -9.99
CA ARG A 336 14.46 40.29 -11.10
C ARG A 336 14.10 41.29 -12.21
N LEU A 337 12.82 41.33 -12.60
CA LEU A 337 12.36 42.20 -13.67
C LEU A 337 12.52 43.69 -13.31
N ARG A 338 12.10 44.08 -12.09
CA ARG A 338 12.15 45.47 -11.63
C ARG A 338 13.57 45.93 -11.30
N ILE A 339 14.38 45.06 -10.70
CA ILE A 339 15.81 45.36 -10.41
C ILE A 339 16.56 45.53 -11.72
N LYS A 340 16.33 44.68 -12.74
CA LYS A 340 16.96 44.84 -14.06
C LYS A 340 16.69 46.24 -14.66
N ARG A 341 15.43 46.69 -14.60
CA ARG A 341 15.05 48.02 -15.09
C ARG A 341 15.72 49.15 -14.31
N ALA A 342 15.67 49.05 -12.97
CA ALA A 342 16.27 50.05 -12.12
C ALA A 342 17.80 50.13 -12.31
N PHE A 343 18.47 49.01 -12.54
CA PHE A 343 19.91 48.97 -12.84
C PHE A 343 20.24 49.63 -14.20
N ASP A 344 19.36 49.39 -15.20
CA ASP A 344 19.53 50.05 -16.51
C ASP A 344 19.41 51.58 -16.37
N ASP A 345 18.40 52.06 -15.59
CA ASP A 345 18.15 53.48 -15.39
C ASP A 345 19.25 54.18 -14.56
N GLU A 346 19.90 53.46 -13.65
CA GLU A 346 20.95 53.96 -12.77
C GLU A 346 22.38 53.68 -13.25
N GLY A 347 22.52 53.03 -14.42
CA GLY A 347 23.83 52.71 -15.01
C GLY A 347 24.60 51.63 -14.24
N ILE A 348 23.89 50.76 -13.46
CA ILE A 348 24.50 49.64 -12.75
C ILE A 348 24.65 48.45 -13.70
N GLU A 349 25.85 48.01 -13.94
CA GLU A 349 26.12 46.92 -14.87
C GLU A 349 25.85 45.54 -14.22
N ILE A 350 25.05 44.69 -14.92
CA ILE A 350 24.94 43.27 -14.66
C ILE A 350 26.08 42.57 -15.41
N PRO A 351 27.02 41.91 -14.74
CA PRO A 351 28.27 41.47 -15.34
C PRO A 351 28.07 40.42 -16.43
N TRP A 352 28.75 40.61 -17.54
CA TRP A 352 28.93 39.54 -18.54
C TRP A 352 30.02 38.57 -18.07
N PRO A 353 30.07 37.34 -18.59
CA PRO A 353 31.21 36.44 -18.33
C PRO A 353 32.53 37.11 -18.75
N HIS A 354 33.46 37.32 -17.80
CA HIS A 354 34.74 37.93 -18.03
C HIS A 354 35.82 36.87 -18.14
N THR A 355 36.72 37.03 -19.14
CA THR A 355 37.93 36.22 -19.25
C THR A 355 39.15 37.17 -19.34
N LYS A 356 40.05 37.06 -18.37
CA LYS A 356 41.31 37.82 -18.40
C LYS A 356 42.34 37.09 -19.24
N VAL A 357 42.69 37.66 -20.39
CA VAL A 357 43.72 37.10 -21.29
C VAL A 357 45.06 37.74 -21.02
N TYR A 358 46.04 36.94 -20.64
CA TYR A 358 47.42 37.38 -20.52
C TYR A 358 48.15 37.05 -21.84
N PHE A 359 48.60 38.09 -22.57
CA PHE A 359 49.46 37.90 -23.71
C PHE A 359 50.89 37.70 -23.22
N GLY A 360 51.37 36.44 -23.26
CA GLY A 360 52.64 36.02 -22.65
C GLY A 360 53.89 36.55 -23.30
N ASN A 361 53.86 37.19 -24.49
CA ASN A 361 54.99 37.91 -25.12
C ASN A 361 54.44 39.18 -25.75
N LYS A 362 54.92 40.33 -25.33
CA LYS A 362 54.88 41.50 -26.22
C LYS A 362 55.77 41.16 -27.43
N PRO A 363 55.25 41.21 -28.68
CA PRO A 363 56.10 41.09 -29.84
C PRO A 363 56.94 42.37 -29.92
N GLY A 364 58.22 42.27 -29.64
CA GLY A 364 59.22 43.29 -30.03
C GLY A 364 59.49 44.33 -28.94
N ASP A 365 60.50 44.09 -28.13
CA ASP A 365 61.61 44.98 -27.80
C ASP A 365 62.89 44.24 -28.09
#